data_7f4e93d60de0bed013114f57111463ec
#
_entry.id   7f4e93d60de0bed013114f57111463ec
#
_cell.length_a   1.000
_cell.length_b   1.000
_cell.length_c   1.000
_cell.angle_alpha   90.00
_cell.angle_beta   90.00
_cell.angle_gamma   90.00
#
_symmetry.space_group_name_H-M   'P 1'
#
loop_
_entity.id
_entity.type
_entity.pdbx_description
1 polymer ?
#
loop_
_entity_poly.entity_id
_entity_poly.type
_entity_poly.pdbx_seq_one_letter_code
_entity_poly.pdbx_strand_id
1 'polypeptide(L)'
;MLPFAEAPRSVCILRLSAIGDACHIVPVLRTMQQVWPATRFTWIIAKTESRLMRLIEGVEFIIVDKRAGLGAVAAVRRQLAGHTFDALLHMQVALRASLIALQVSAAVKVGFDRARARELQWLFTNAHIAARSREHVLDSFFGFPAALGIKERLLRWDIPLPHAAQEYARALVPDAQPTLLISPCSSHVQRNWRPERYAAVAEHAVRRHGMRVILSGGPSLLEQATGAAIVRAARVPLMNQIGRDTLPELLALLARAAVLLSPDSGPVHMATMVGTPVLGLYGATNPARSGPYLSQQWCVNAYGEAARRFRHREPEELPWTTKIETPGVMDLIQVEEVIAKLDELLRSRP
;
A
#
# COMPACT_ATOMS: atom_id res chain seq x y z
N MET A 1 2.63 -3.03 -32.22
CA MET A 1 3.51 -1.92 -31.80
C MET A 1 2.81 -1.11 -30.70
N LEU A 2 3.56 -0.54 -29.77
CA LEU A 2 3.02 0.39 -28.79
C LEU A 2 3.17 1.84 -29.29
N PRO A 3 2.22 2.76 -28.92
CA PRO A 3 0.96 2.49 -28.20
C PRO A 3 -0.02 1.65 -29.06
N PHE A 4 -1.00 1.02 -28.42
CA PHE A 4 -2.06 0.33 -29.14
C PHE A 4 -2.94 1.32 -29.92
N ALA A 5 -3.23 1.00 -31.20
CA ALA A 5 -4.16 1.79 -32.02
C ALA A 5 -5.62 1.53 -31.63
N GLU A 6 -5.92 0.32 -31.19
CA GLU A 6 -7.24 -0.13 -30.72
C GLU A 6 -7.13 -0.75 -29.34
N ALA A 7 -8.26 -0.83 -28.62
CA ALA A 7 -8.30 -1.48 -27.30
C ALA A 7 -7.85 -2.96 -27.41
N PRO A 8 -6.91 -3.42 -26.58
CA PRO A 8 -6.51 -4.82 -26.53
C PRO A 8 -7.68 -5.70 -26.04
N ARG A 9 -7.75 -6.94 -26.52
CA ARG A 9 -8.78 -7.90 -26.08
C ARG A 9 -8.53 -8.39 -24.65
N SER A 10 -7.24 -8.49 -24.27
CA SER A 10 -6.85 -9.05 -22.98
C SER A 10 -5.53 -8.45 -22.47
N VAL A 11 -5.54 -8.07 -21.19
CA VAL A 11 -4.38 -7.54 -20.48
C VAL A 11 -4.15 -8.35 -19.20
N CYS A 12 -2.91 -8.85 -19.05
CA CYS A 12 -2.47 -9.51 -17.81
C CYS A 12 -1.67 -8.53 -16.97
N ILE A 13 -2.00 -8.41 -15.67
CA ILE A 13 -1.26 -7.64 -14.68
C ILE A 13 -0.48 -8.62 -13.81
N LEU A 14 0.82 -8.42 -13.67
CA LEU A 14 1.66 -9.19 -12.75
C LEU A 14 2.15 -8.29 -11.63
N ARG A 15 1.47 -8.36 -10.47
CA ARG A 15 1.89 -7.75 -9.21
C ARG A 15 1.52 -8.66 -8.06
N LEU A 16 2.51 -9.32 -7.47
CA LEU A 16 2.28 -10.30 -6.41
C LEU A 16 2.07 -9.64 -5.04
N SER A 17 2.86 -8.62 -4.72
CA SER A 17 2.94 -7.97 -3.40
C SER A 17 3.72 -6.64 -3.43
N ALA A 18 3.73 -5.77 -2.39
CA ALA A 18 3.01 -5.96 -1.13
C ALA A 18 1.59 -5.38 -1.22
N ILE A 19 0.81 -5.47 -0.11
CA ILE A 19 -0.58 -4.99 -0.06
C ILE A 19 -0.69 -3.51 -0.45
N GLY A 20 0.22 -2.65 0.00
CA GLY A 20 0.23 -1.23 -0.36
C GLY A 20 0.38 -1.00 -1.86
N ASP A 21 1.29 -1.73 -2.51
CA ASP A 21 1.44 -1.66 -3.96
C ASP A 21 0.19 -2.21 -4.69
N ALA A 22 -0.44 -3.26 -4.15
CA ALA A 22 -1.69 -3.77 -4.71
C ALA A 22 -2.81 -2.72 -4.62
N CYS A 23 -2.88 -1.94 -3.51
CA CYS A 23 -3.79 -0.80 -3.41
C CYS A 23 -3.55 0.25 -4.52
N HIS A 24 -2.30 0.47 -4.90
CA HIS A 24 -1.96 1.39 -5.99
C HIS A 24 -2.31 0.87 -7.39
N ILE A 25 -2.43 -0.45 -7.57
CA ILE A 25 -2.87 -1.02 -8.86
C ILE A 25 -4.38 -0.76 -9.10
N VAL A 26 -5.19 -0.61 -8.05
CA VAL A 26 -6.64 -0.43 -8.19
C VAL A 26 -7.00 0.74 -9.10
N PRO A 27 -6.53 1.98 -8.87
CA PRO A 27 -6.88 3.12 -9.75
C PRO A 27 -6.28 2.97 -11.15
N VAL A 28 -5.13 2.32 -11.31
CA VAL A 28 -4.55 2.00 -12.61
C VAL A 28 -5.45 1.05 -13.40
N LEU A 29 -5.94 0.00 -12.74
CA LEU A 29 -6.88 -0.95 -13.32
C LEU A 29 -8.21 -0.28 -13.68
N ARG A 30 -8.78 0.54 -12.76
CA ARG A 30 -10.03 1.27 -13.01
C ARG A 30 -9.92 2.24 -14.18
N THR A 31 -8.77 2.89 -14.35
CA THR A 31 -8.48 3.71 -15.52
C THR A 31 -8.53 2.89 -16.81
N MET A 32 -7.87 1.73 -16.85
CA MET A 32 -7.88 0.86 -18.01
C MET A 32 -9.28 0.29 -18.29
N GLN A 33 -10.03 -0.12 -17.27
CA GLN A 33 -11.40 -0.61 -17.42
C GLN A 33 -12.35 0.46 -17.98
N GLN A 34 -12.16 1.72 -17.58
CA GLN A 34 -12.96 2.83 -18.10
C GLN A 34 -12.65 3.14 -19.57
N VAL A 35 -11.38 3.15 -19.95
CA VAL A 35 -10.96 3.47 -21.33
C VAL A 35 -11.20 2.28 -22.27
N TRP A 36 -11.09 1.06 -21.74
CA TRP A 36 -11.24 -0.19 -22.52
C TRP A 36 -12.28 -1.12 -21.88
N PRO A 37 -13.57 -0.78 -21.93
CA PRO A 37 -14.61 -1.53 -21.21
C PRO A 37 -14.83 -2.96 -21.72
N ALA A 38 -14.41 -3.28 -22.95
CA ALA A 38 -14.49 -4.62 -23.54
C ALA A 38 -13.23 -5.49 -23.28
N THR A 39 -12.17 -4.91 -22.71
CA THR A 39 -10.92 -5.63 -22.44
C THR A 39 -11.08 -6.55 -21.24
N ARG A 40 -10.63 -7.79 -21.36
CA ARG A 40 -10.54 -8.75 -20.25
C ARG A 40 -9.25 -8.52 -19.47
N PHE A 41 -9.38 -8.36 -18.16
CA PHE A 41 -8.26 -8.16 -17.25
C PHE A 41 -8.02 -9.42 -16.41
N THR A 42 -6.77 -9.90 -16.39
CA THR A 42 -6.33 -10.97 -15.49
C THR A 42 -5.23 -10.43 -14.59
N TRP A 43 -5.33 -10.67 -13.28
CA TRP A 43 -4.31 -10.23 -12.32
C TRP A 43 -3.65 -11.42 -11.64
N ILE A 44 -2.35 -11.60 -11.86
CA ILE A 44 -1.52 -12.59 -11.16
C ILE A 44 -1.06 -11.94 -9.85
N ILE A 45 -1.58 -12.45 -8.73
CA ILE A 45 -1.44 -11.85 -7.40
C ILE A 45 -1.11 -12.92 -6.36
N ALA A 46 -0.42 -12.55 -5.28
CA ALA A 46 -0.14 -13.50 -4.21
C ALA A 46 -1.35 -13.70 -3.26
N LYS A 47 -1.36 -14.85 -2.60
CA LYS A 47 -2.47 -15.35 -1.77
C LYS A 47 -2.88 -14.37 -0.66
N THR A 48 -1.96 -13.65 -0.04
CA THR A 48 -2.29 -12.69 1.02
C THR A 48 -3.04 -11.48 0.46
N GLU A 49 -2.49 -10.88 -0.57
CA GLU A 49 -3.03 -9.69 -1.21
C GLU A 49 -4.36 -9.98 -1.91
N SER A 50 -4.52 -11.20 -2.45
CA SER A 50 -5.77 -11.62 -3.10
C SER A 50 -6.97 -11.63 -2.15
N ARG A 51 -6.79 -11.76 -0.84
CA ARG A 51 -7.88 -11.73 0.14
C ARG A 51 -8.68 -10.43 0.11
N LEU A 52 -8.03 -9.34 -0.27
CA LEU A 52 -8.68 -8.03 -0.45
C LEU A 52 -9.00 -7.76 -1.92
N MET A 53 -8.04 -7.98 -2.82
CA MET A 53 -8.17 -7.55 -4.22
C MET A 53 -9.21 -8.36 -5.01
N ARG A 54 -9.53 -9.59 -4.60
CA ARG A 54 -10.61 -10.40 -5.22
C ARG A 54 -12.01 -9.81 -5.06
N LEU A 55 -12.17 -8.79 -4.24
CA LEU A 55 -13.41 -8.01 -4.15
C LEU A 55 -13.60 -7.08 -5.36
N ILE A 56 -12.57 -6.86 -6.17
CA ILE A 56 -12.64 -6.04 -7.38
C ILE A 56 -13.37 -6.82 -8.47
N GLU A 57 -14.43 -6.24 -8.98
CA GLU A 57 -15.21 -6.80 -10.08
C GLU A 57 -14.55 -6.57 -11.45
N GLY A 58 -14.86 -7.46 -12.40
CA GLY A 58 -14.37 -7.36 -13.79
C GLY A 58 -12.90 -7.77 -13.95
N VAL A 59 -12.36 -8.58 -13.03
CA VAL A 59 -10.98 -9.07 -13.05
C VAL A 59 -10.92 -10.56 -12.75
N GLU A 60 -10.24 -11.31 -13.58
CA GLU A 60 -9.86 -12.68 -13.28
C GLU A 60 -8.59 -12.71 -12.43
N PHE A 61 -8.53 -13.55 -11.40
CA PHE A 61 -7.39 -13.63 -10.50
C PHE A 61 -6.69 -14.98 -10.58
N ILE A 62 -5.38 -14.94 -10.88
CA ILE A 62 -4.49 -16.09 -10.76
C ILE A 62 -3.70 -15.95 -9.47
N ILE A 63 -3.95 -16.87 -8.52
CA ILE A 63 -3.42 -16.76 -7.16
C ILE A 63 -2.12 -17.54 -7.03
N VAL A 64 -1.09 -16.86 -6.54
CA VAL A 64 0.25 -17.42 -6.33
C VAL A 64 0.52 -17.65 -4.84
N ASP A 65 0.80 -18.88 -4.47
CA ASP A 65 1.35 -19.16 -3.14
C ASP A 65 2.88 -18.99 -3.16
N LYS A 66 3.33 -17.88 -2.59
CA LYS A 66 4.79 -17.56 -2.54
C LYS A 66 5.61 -18.58 -1.73
N ARG A 67 4.96 -19.39 -0.87
CA ARG A 67 5.63 -20.40 -0.05
C ARG A 67 5.98 -21.66 -0.84
N ALA A 68 5.31 -21.89 -1.98
CA ALA A 68 5.53 -23.07 -2.82
C ALA A 68 6.83 -23.00 -3.67
N GLY A 69 7.65 -21.97 -3.53
CA GLY A 69 8.92 -21.85 -4.25
C GLY A 69 8.77 -21.97 -5.77
N LEU A 70 9.52 -22.85 -6.43
CA LEU A 70 9.40 -23.14 -7.85
C LEU A 70 8.08 -23.81 -8.24
N GLY A 71 7.43 -24.53 -7.30
CA GLY A 71 6.10 -25.09 -7.50
C GLY A 71 5.04 -24.03 -7.78
N ALA A 72 5.22 -22.80 -7.29
CA ALA A 72 4.34 -21.68 -7.62
C ALA A 72 4.39 -21.32 -9.12
N VAL A 73 5.57 -21.36 -9.74
CA VAL A 73 5.74 -21.10 -11.18
C VAL A 73 5.03 -22.16 -12.01
N ALA A 74 5.20 -23.43 -11.65
CA ALA A 74 4.52 -24.55 -12.31
C ALA A 74 2.99 -24.49 -12.14
N ALA A 75 2.51 -24.07 -10.98
CA ALA A 75 1.08 -23.86 -10.72
C ALA A 75 0.49 -22.75 -11.61
N VAL A 76 1.20 -21.62 -11.73
CA VAL A 76 0.78 -20.52 -12.61
C VAL A 76 0.77 -20.97 -14.07
N ARG A 77 1.81 -21.70 -14.52
CA ARG A 77 1.85 -22.24 -15.88
C ARG A 77 0.61 -23.10 -16.20
N ARG A 78 0.19 -23.96 -15.25
CA ARG A 78 -1.04 -24.79 -15.43
C ARG A 78 -2.29 -23.93 -15.54
N GLN A 79 -2.42 -22.91 -14.69
CA GLN A 79 -3.59 -22.00 -14.72
C GLN A 79 -3.62 -21.14 -15.98
N LEU A 80 -2.47 -20.82 -16.57
CA LEU A 80 -2.35 -20.05 -17.80
C LEU A 80 -2.42 -20.90 -19.08
N ALA A 81 -2.57 -22.22 -18.97
CA ALA A 81 -2.63 -23.10 -20.14
C ALA A 81 -3.77 -22.68 -21.08
N GLY A 82 -3.45 -22.41 -22.33
CA GLY A 82 -4.41 -21.93 -23.35
C GLY A 82 -4.74 -20.43 -23.30
N HIS A 83 -4.20 -19.67 -22.33
CA HIS A 83 -4.37 -18.23 -22.28
C HIS A 83 -3.29 -17.53 -23.08
N THR A 84 -3.72 -16.59 -23.93
CA THR A 84 -2.84 -15.64 -24.62
C THR A 84 -3.32 -14.22 -24.33
N PHE A 85 -2.38 -13.30 -24.15
CA PHE A 85 -2.67 -11.90 -23.83
C PHE A 85 -2.07 -10.98 -24.90
N ASP A 86 -2.75 -9.89 -25.17
CA ASP A 86 -2.20 -8.84 -26.04
C ASP A 86 -1.09 -8.09 -25.28
N ALA A 87 -1.25 -7.88 -23.97
CA ALA A 87 -0.24 -7.28 -23.12
C ALA A 87 -0.09 -7.96 -21.77
N LEU A 88 1.16 -8.04 -21.27
CA LEU A 88 1.52 -8.28 -19.88
C LEU A 88 2.11 -7.01 -19.28
N LEU A 89 1.56 -6.53 -18.16
CA LEU A 89 2.12 -5.46 -17.36
C LEU A 89 2.92 -6.08 -16.19
N HIS A 90 4.24 -6.17 -16.36
CA HIS A 90 5.15 -6.75 -15.37
C HIS A 90 5.55 -5.68 -14.34
N MET A 91 4.66 -5.43 -13.37
CA MET A 91 4.73 -4.34 -12.40
C MET A 91 5.51 -4.67 -11.11
N GLN A 92 6.35 -5.71 -11.12
CA GLN A 92 7.13 -6.10 -9.95
C GLN A 92 8.59 -6.42 -10.29
N VAL A 93 9.51 -5.71 -9.68
CA VAL A 93 10.96 -5.89 -9.87
C VAL A 93 11.51 -6.94 -8.91
N ALA A 94 11.17 -8.20 -9.13
CA ALA A 94 11.68 -9.34 -8.37
C ALA A 94 11.87 -10.54 -9.31
N LEU A 95 13.01 -11.23 -9.22
CA LEU A 95 13.33 -12.37 -10.09
C LEU A 95 12.22 -13.44 -10.10
N ARG A 96 11.64 -13.71 -8.93
CA ARG A 96 10.47 -14.63 -8.85
C ARG A 96 9.31 -14.18 -9.73
N ALA A 97 9.01 -12.89 -9.76
CA ALA A 97 7.95 -12.36 -10.61
C ALA A 97 8.35 -12.46 -12.09
N SER A 98 9.62 -12.23 -12.40
CA SER A 98 10.13 -12.40 -13.77
C SER A 98 10.06 -13.86 -14.26
N LEU A 99 10.31 -14.85 -13.38
CA LEU A 99 10.11 -16.27 -13.70
C LEU A 99 8.62 -16.61 -13.96
N ILE A 100 7.71 -15.95 -13.25
CA ILE A 100 6.26 -16.06 -13.54
C ILE A 100 5.93 -15.38 -14.86
N ALA A 101 6.50 -14.20 -15.16
CA ALA A 101 6.29 -13.49 -16.42
C ALA A 101 6.70 -14.32 -17.66
N LEU A 102 7.67 -15.24 -17.53
CA LEU A 102 8.02 -16.19 -18.59
C LEU A 102 6.89 -17.17 -18.92
N GLN A 103 6.03 -17.49 -17.94
CA GLN A 103 4.91 -18.41 -18.15
C GLN A 103 3.71 -17.72 -18.82
N VAL A 104 3.72 -16.40 -18.92
CA VAL A 104 2.65 -15.63 -19.56
C VAL A 104 2.95 -15.48 -21.05
N SER A 105 2.09 -16.05 -21.90
CA SER A 105 2.12 -15.81 -23.35
C SER A 105 1.49 -14.44 -23.63
N ALA A 106 2.29 -13.45 -24.02
CA ALA A 106 1.83 -12.12 -24.35
C ALA A 106 2.66 -11.53 -25.49
N ALA A 107 2.00 -10.85 -26.44
CA ALA A 107 2.67 -10.20 -27.58
C ALA A 107 3.55 -9.03 -27.09
N VAL A 108 3.06 -8.26 -26.15
CA VAL A 108 3.78 -7.15 -25.52
C VAL A 108 3.95 -7.44 -24.04
N LYS A 109 5.18 -7.31 -23.53
CA LYS A 109 5.51 -7.44 -22.10
C LYS A 109 6.15 -6.15 -21.65
N VAL A 110 5.36 -5.31 -20.96
CA VAL A 110 5.80 -3.99 -20.46
C VAL A 110 6.42 -4.16 -19.07
N GLY A 111 7.63 -3.68 -18.90
CA GLY A 111 8.33 -3.59 -17.62
C GLY A 111 8.66 -2.16 -17.21
N PHE A 112 9.40 -2.02 -16.12
CA PHE A 112 9.97 -0.74 -15.73
C PHE A 112 11.09 -0.33 -16.72
N ASP A 113 11.36 0.97 -16.80
CA ASP A 113 12.53 1.49 -17.53
C ASP A 113 13.84 0.96 -16.94
N ARG A 114 14.93 1.08 -17.70
CA ARG A 114 16.23 0.49 -17.36
C ARG A 114 16.77 0.92 -16.01
N ALA A 115 16.52 2.15 -15.58
CA ALA A 115 17.04 2.67 -14.31
C ALA A 115 16.29 2.10 -13.10
N ARG A 116 15.00 1.79 -13.25
CA ARG A 116 14.14 1.21 -12.20
C ARG A 116 14.05 -0.31 -12.25
N ALA A 117 14.33 -0.93 -13.42
CA ALA A 117 14.38 -2.38 -13.58
C ALA A 117 15.50 -2.98 -12.73
N ARG A 118 15.16 -3.81 -11.78
CA ARG A 118 16.09 -4.54 -10.90
C ARG A 118 15.98 -6.03 -11.17
N GLU A 119 16.93 -6.82 -10.64
CA GLU A 119 16.95 -8.28 -10.76
C GLU A 119 16.73 -8.75 -12.20
N LEU A 120 17.36 -8.07 -13.17
CA LEU A 120 17.34 -8.39 -14.59
C LEU A 120 15.94 -8.38 -15.24
N GLN A 121 14.96 -7.66 -14.69
CA GLN A 121 13.58 -7.60 -15.21
C GLN A 121 13.55 -7.29 -16.72
N TRP A 122 14.46 -6.46 -17.20
CA TRP A 122 14.57 -6.06 -18.61
C TRP A 122 14.83 -7.22 -19.58
N LEU A 123 15.33 -8.37 -19.11
CA LEU A 123 15.48 -9.59 -19.92
C LEU A 123 14.14 -10.30 -20.19
N PHE A 124 13.11 -9.98 -19.41
CA PHE A 124 11.81 -10.65 -19.42
C PHE A 124 10.71 -9.76 -20.03
N THR A 125 11.06 -8.59 -20.55
CA THR A 125 10.15 -7.61 -21.12
C THR A 125 10.67 -7.12 -22.46
N ASN A 126 9.75 -6.79 -23.39
CA ASN A 126 10.07 -6.28 -24.72
C ASN A 126 9.60 -4.84 -24.95
N ALA A 127 8.98 -4.24 -23.92
CA ALA A 127 8.61 -2.84 -23.85
C ALA A 127 8.78 -2.34 -22.42
N HIS A 128 8.85 -1.03 -22.22
CA HIS A 128 9.04 -0.43 -20.90
C HIS A 128 8.34 0.93 -20.78
N ILE A 129 8.03 1.29 -19.56
CA ILE A 129 7.47 2.60 -19.23
C ILE A 129 8.52 3.70 -19.46
N ALA A 130 8.06 4.94 -19.64
CA ALA A 130 8.96 6.09 -19.76
C ALA A 130 9.79 6.28 -18.47
N ALA A 131 11.07 6.59 -18.66
CA ALA A 131 11.95 6.89 -17.53
C ALA A 131 11.52 8.20 -16.87
N ARG A 132 11.28 8.14 -15.57
CA ARG A 132 10.97 9.31 -14.73
C ARG A 132 11.74 9.19 -13.42
N SER A 133 12.37 10.28 -13.01
CA SER A 133 13.06 10.35 -11.75
C SER A 133 12.12 10.85 -10.65
N ARG A 134 12.29 10.34 -9.43
CA ARG A 134 11.70 10.91 -8.21
C ARG A 134 10.19 11.10 -8.25
N GLU A 135 9.47 10.12 -8.79
CA GLU A 135 8.01 10.09 -8.77
C GLU A 135 7.46 9.19 -7.65
N HIS A 136 6.24 9.41 -7.24
CA HIS A 136 5.53 8.54 -6.32
C HIS A 136 5.30 7.15 -6.95
N VAL A 137 5.22 6.10 -6.12
CA VAL A 137 5.02 4.71 -6.58
C VAL A 137 3.73 4.57 -7.41
N LEU A 138 2.64 5.22 -7.00
CA LEU A 138 1.39 5.22 -7.77
C LEU A 138 1.58 5.87 -9.16
N ASP A 139 2.29 6.98 -9.23
CA ASP A 139 2.57 7.66 -10.52
C ASP A 139 3.40 6.77 -11.44
N SER A 140 4.35 6.04 -10.86
CA SER A 140 5.14 5.05 -11.58
C SER A 140 4.26 3.94 -12.18
N PHE A 141 3.23 3.49 -11.46
CA PHE A 141 2.31 2.49 -11.99
C PHE A 141 1.41 3.03 -13.11
N PHE A 142 1.03 4.30 -13.06
CA PHE A 142 0.35 4.95 -14.19
C PHE A 142 1.19 5.05 -15.46
N GLY A 143 2.51 4.88 -15.36
CA GLY A 143 3.39 4.73 -16.52
C GLY A 143 3.05 3.52 -17.40
N PHE A 144 2.47 2.45 -16.84
CA PHE A 144 2.11 1.24 -17.59
C PHE A 144 0.93 1.46 -18.56
N PRO A 145 -0.25 1.94 -18.13
CA PRO A 145 -1.31 2.29 -19.07
C PRO A 145 -0.87 3.39 -20.06
N ALA A 146 -0.04 4.36 -19.62
CA ALA A 146 0.51 5.37 -20.51
C ALA A 146 1.38 4.77 -21.63
N ALA A 147 2.20 3.74 -21.34
CA ALA A 147 2.96 3.01 -22.35
C ALA A 147 2.07 2.27 -23.34
N LEU A 148 0.86 1.87 -22.95
CA LEU A 148 -0.12 1.25 -23.83
C LEU A 148 -0.94 2.28 -24.65
N GLY A 149 -0.83 3.58 -24.35
CA GLY A 149 -1.50 4.66 -25.08
C GLY A 149 -2.63 5.36 -24.29
N ILE A 150 -2.89 4.96 -23.04
CA ILE A 150 -3.89 5.62 -22.17
C ILE A 150 -3.27 6.85 -21.53
N LYS A 151 -3.88 8.02 -21.76
CA LYS A 151 -3.45 9.31 -21.18
C LYS A 151 -4.23 9.66 -19.93
N GLU A 152 -5.40 9.11 -19.78
CA GLU A 152 -6.33 9.32 -18.67
C GLU A 152 -5.75 8.79 -17.36
N ARG A 153 -6.13 9.43 -16.25
CA ARG A 153 -5.81 8.99 -14.89
C ARG A 153 -7.04 9.16 -14.01
N LEU A 154 -7.62 8.03 -13.62
CA LEU A 154 -8.75 7.98 -12.71
C LEU A 154 -8.28 7.54 -11.33
N LEU A 155 -8.26 8.45 -10.37
CA LEU A 155 -7.94 8.15 -8.97
C LEU A 155 -9.19 7.63 -8.24
N ARG A 156 -9.59 6.38 -8.55
CA ARG A 156 -10.76 5.73 -7.97
C ARG A 156 -10.40 4.37 -7.41
N TRP A 157 -10.77 4.12 -6.14
CA TRP A 157 -10.50 2.89 -5.38
C TRP A 157 -11.80 2.21 -4.94
N ASP A 158 -12.79 2.12 -5.80
CA ASP A 158 -14.07 1.50 -5.52
C ASP A 158 -13.93 -0.04 -5.40
N ILE A 159 -13.77 -0.50 -4.18
CA ILE A 159 -13.83 -1.92 -3.81
C ILE A 159 -15.10 -2.15 -3.00
N PRO A 160 -16.01 -3.07 -3.43
CA PRO A 160 -17.19 -3.39 -2.65
C PRO A 160 -16.80 -4.06 -1.34
N LEU A 161 -17.29 -3.51 -0.23
CA LEU A 161 -17.04 -4.08 1.10
C LEU A 161 -18.09 -5.16 1.41
N PRO A 162 -17.69 -6.40 1.75
CA PRO A 162 -18.62 -7.44 2.18
C PRO A 162 -19.45 -6.99 3.38
N HIS A 163 -20.72 -7.39 3.43
CA HIS A 163 -21.66 -7.06 4.51
C HIS A 163 -21.09 -7.43 5.89
N ALA A 164 -20.54 -8.63 6.04
CA ALA A 164 -19.91 -9.07 7.28
C ALA A 164 -18.77 -8.16 7.74
N ALA A 165 -17.95 -7.65 6.81
CA ALA A 165 -16.87 -6.70 7.14
C ALA A 165 -17.44 -5.36 7.59
N GLN A 166 -18.52 -4.88 6.98
CA GLN A 166 -19.22 -3.67 7.40
C GLN A 166 -19.85 -3.83 8.79
N GLU A 167 -20.44 -4.99 9.10
CA GLU A 167 -21.00 -5.28 10.42
C GLU A 167 -19.92 -5.34 11.49
N TYR A 168 -18.79 -6.00 11.21
CA TYR A 168 -17.62 -5.98 12.09
C TYR A 168 -17.20 -4.54 12.43
N ALA A 169 -17.05 -3.70 11.43
CA ALA A 169 -16.66 -2.30 11.64
C ALA A 169 -17.73 -1.50 12.40
N ARG A 170 -19.02 -1.74 12.15
CA ARG A 170 -20.13 -1.12 12.91
C ARG A 170 -20.13 -1.54 14.38
N ALA A 171 -19.82 -2.78 14.68
CA ALA A 171 -19.74 -3.26 16.05
C ALA A 171 -18.65 -2.56 16.86
N LEU A 172 -17.52 -2.23 16.23
CA LEU A 172 -16.40 -1.52 16.88
C LEU A 172 -16.58 0.00 16.88
N VAL A 173 -17.23 0.54 15.86
CA VAL A 173 -17.51 1.99 15.70
C VAL A 173 -19.01 2.15 15.43
N PRO A 174 -19.86 2.01 16.48
CA PRO A 174 -21.32 1.97 16.33
C PRO A 174 -21.96 3.35 16.10
N ASP A 175 -21.29 4.42 16.47
CA ASP A 175 -21.80 5.78 16.58
C ASP A 175 -20.96 6.80 15.80
N ALA A 176 -21.26 8.07 15.95
CA ALA A 176 -20.56 9.19 15.32
C ALA A 176 -19.31 9.66 16.10
N GLN A 177 -18.94 9.00 17.21
CA GLN A 177 -17.74 9.38 17.96
C GLN A 177 -16.51 9.26 17.08
N PRO A 178 -15.71 10.34 16.91
CA PRO A 178 -14.52 10.29 16.08
C PRO A 178 -13.58 9.17 16.53
N THR A 179 -13.08 8.37 15.59
CA THR A 179 -12.21 7.23 15.92
C THR A 179 -10.82 7.45 15.37
N LEU A 180 -9.81 7.41 16.23
CA LEU A 180 -8.40 7.27 15.86
C LEU A 180 -8.07 5.79 15.74
N LEU A 181 -7.78 5.34 14.54
CA LEU A 181 -7.22 4.01 14.30
C LEU A 181 -5.70 4.09 14.33
N ILE A 182 -5.05 3.25 15.13
CA ILE A 182 -3.58 3.17 15.20
C ILE A 182 -3.15 1.80 14.66
N SER A 183 -2.39 1.80 13.56
CA SER A 183 -1.68 0.61 13.07
C SER A 183 -0.19 0.79 13.31
N PRO A 184 0.36 0.30 14.43
CA PRO A 184 1.65 0.76 14.94
C PRO A 184 2.85 0.12 14.26
N CYS A 185 2.64 -0.94 13.46
CA CYS A 185 3.73 -1.74 12.91
C CYS A 185 3.83 -1.70 11.39
N SER A 186 5.04 -1.70 10.92
CA SER A 186 5.45 -1.99 9.54
C SER A 186 6.10 -3.36 9.46
N SER A 187 6.29 -3.88 8.26
CA SER A 187 7.00 -5.13 8.00
C SER A 187 8.48 -5.10 8.41
N HIS A 188 9.05 -3.92 8.63
CA HIS A 188 10.44 -3.73 9.05
C HIS A 188 10.50 -3.02 10.40
N VAL A 189 11.08 -3.67 11.41
CA VAL A 189 11.09 -3.22 12.81
C VAL A 189 11.63 -1.79 12.98
N GLN A 190 12.64 -1.38 12.19
CA GLN A 190 13.22 -0.04 12.27
C GLN A 190 12.31 1.09 11.73
N ARG A 191 11.15 0.75 11.17
CA ARG A 191 10.12 1.73 10.81
C ARG A 191 9.06 1.91 11.90
N ASN A 192 9.10 1.08 12.94
CA ASN A 192 8.12 1.13 14.02
C ASN A 192 8.50 2.21 15.03
N TRP A 193 7.52 2.99 15.44
CA TRP A 193 7.69 3.99 16.48
C TRP A 193 7.57 3.33 17.85
N ARG A 194 8.04 4.00 18.90
CA ARG A 194 8.00 3.44 20.27
C ARG A 194 6.57 3.35 20.80
N PRO A 195 6.18 2.26 21.49
CA PRO A 195 4.84 2.07 22.03
C PRO A 195 4.37 3.22 22.95
N GLU A 196 5.27 3.74 23.79
CA GLU A 196 4.97 4.82 24.73
C GLU A 196 4.56 6.11 24.01
N ARG A 197 5.12 6.36 22.83
CA ARG A 197 4.83 7.54 22.01
C ARG A 197 3.44 7.43 21.37
N TYR A 198 3.07 6.22 20.89
CA TYR A 198 1.69 5.96 20.44
C TYR A 198 0.68 6.14 21.58
N ALA A 199 1.02 5.66 22.79
CA ALA A 199 0.18 5.84 23.98
C ALA A 199 -0.04 7.32 24.31
N ALA A 200 1.00 8.15 24.23
CA ALA A 200 0.88 9.58 24.49
C ALA A 200 -0.04 10.29 23.48
N VAL A 201 0.07 9.95 22.17
CA VAL A 201 -0.84 10.49 21.15
C VAL A 201 -2.27 10.00 21.38
N ALA A 202 -2.46 8.73 21.74
CA ALA A 202 -3.77 8.16 22.06
C ALA A 202 -4.40 8.88 23.27
N GLU A 203 -3.63 9.17 24.32
CA GLU A 203 -4.10 9.94 25.48
C GLU A 203 -4.55 11.35 25.10
N HIS A 204 -3.80 12.03 24.25
CA HIS A 204 -4.18 13.34 23.72
C HIS A 204 -5.49 13.26 22.92
N ALA A 205 -5.60 12.30 22.00
CA ALA A 205 -6.80 12.09 21.18
C ALA A 205 -8.06 11.86 22.04
N VAL A 206 -7.96 11.04 23.10
CA VAL A 206 -9.08 10.78 24.02
C VAL A 206 -9.40 12.03 24.86
N ARG A 207 -8.40 12.62 25.53
CA ARG A 207 -8.63 13.70 26.51
C ARG A 207 -8.99 15.02 25.86
N ARG A 208 -8.36 15.35 24.74
CA ARG A 208 -8.56 16.66 24.08
C ARG A 208 -9.70 16.64 23.07
N HIS A 209 -9.89 15.52 22.37
CA HIS A 209 -10.83 15.42 21.26
C HIS A 209 -11.96 14.43 21.49
N GLY A 210 -12.03 13.77 22.65
CA GLY A 210 -13.07 12.77 22.94
C GLY A 210 -13.08 11.59 21.97
N MET A 211 -11.95 11.28 21.33
CA MET A 211 -11.90 10.23 20.32
C MET A 211 -11.94 8.83 20.95
N ARG A 212 -12.59 7.91 20.24
CA ARG A 212 -12.35 6.47 20.43
C ARG A 212 -10.99 6.12 19.85
N VAL A 213 -10.22 5.25 20.52
CA VAL A 213 -8.94 4.77 20.01
C VAL A 213 -8.95 3.26 19.84
N ILE A 214 -8.65 2.79 18.63
CA ILE A 214 -8.58 1.37 18.28
C ILE A 214 -7.18 1.07 17.74
N LEU A 215 -6.54 0.02 18.28
CA LEU A 215 -5.30 -0.53 17.73
C LEU A 215 -5.66 -1.65 16.74
N SER A 216 -5.10 -1.63 15.54
CA SER A 216 -5.25 -2.67 14.52
C SER A 216 -3.89 -3.09 13.96
N GLY A 217 -3.78 -4.34 13.52
CA GLY A 217 -2.54 -4.91 12.99
C GLY A 217 -2.69 -6.40 12.72
N GLY A 218 -1.69 -6.98 12.06
CA GLY A 218 -1.65 -8.41 11.76
C GLY A 218 -1.41 -9.30 13.01
N PRO A 219 -1.50 -10.63 12.83
CA PRO A 219 -1.41 -11.59 13.94
C PRO A 219 0.03 -11.96 14.31
N SER A 220 1.04 -11.21 13.87
CA SER A 220 2.43 -11.52 14.20
C SER A 220 2.73 -11.26 15.68
N LEU A 221 3.66 -12.04 16.27
CA LEU A 221 4.08 -11.86 17.66
C LEU A 221 4.58 -10.43 17.93
N LEU A 222 5.28 -9.83 16.97
CA LEU A 222 5.77 -8.46 17.08
C LEU A 222 4.60 -7.46 17.22
N GLU A 223 3.58 -7.58 16.36
CA GLU A 223 2.44 -6.67 16.38
C GLU A 223 1.62 -6.84 17.65
N GLN A 224 1.37 -8.07 18.08
CA GLN A 224 0.67 -8.37 19.34
C GLN A 224 1.43 -7.81 20.55
N ALA A 225 2.76 -8.02 20.61
CA ALA A 225 3.59 -7.48 21.70
C ALA A 225 3.59 -5.93 21.71
N THR A 226 3.67 -5.32 20.52
CA THR A 226 3.61 -3.84 20.37
C THR A 226 2.27 -3.31 20.84
N GLY A 227 1.15 -3.90 20.41
CA GLY A 227 -0.18 -3.50 20.87
C GLY A 227 -0.37 -3.64 22.36
N ALA A 228 0.09 -4.75 22.96
CA ALA A 228 0.07 -4.94 24.40
C ALA A 228 0.93 -3.90 25.14
N ALA A 229 2.08 -3.53 24.58
CA ALA A 229 2.94 -2.48 25.16
C ALA A 229 2.28 -1.09 25.11
N ILE A 230 1.60 -0.75 24.00
CA ILE A 230 0.83 0.50 23.88
C ILE A 230 -0.28 0.54 24.94
N VAL A 231 -1.06 -0.54 25.09
CA VAL A 231 -2.14 -0.61 26.09
C VAL A 231 -1.61 -0.46 27.51
N ARG A 232 -0.46 -1.10 27.82
CA ARG A 232 0.16 -0.95 29.16
C ARG A 232 0.67 0.46 29.46
N ALA A 233 1.16 1.16 28.43
CA ALA A 233 1.68 2.52 28.58
C ALA A 233 0.58 3.57 28.66
N ALA A 234 -0.57 3.32 28.05
CA ALA A 234 -1.68 4.28 27.97
C ALA A 234 -2.45 4.39 29.31
N ARG A 235 -2.82 5.63 29.64
CA ARG A 235 -3.64 5.98 30.83
C ARG A 235 -5.10 6.30 30.47
N VAL A 236 -5.55 5.80 29.33
CA VAL A 236 -6.90 5.95 28.78
C VAL A 236 -7.37 4.62 28.21
N PRO A 237 -8.67 4.37 28.08
CA PRO A 237 -9.18 3.16 27.46
C PRO A 237 -8.78 3.06 25.99
N LEU A 238 -8.22 1.92 25.59
CA LEU A 238 -7.90 1.59 24.20
C LEU A 238 -8.52 0.22 23.84
N MET A 239 -9.09 0.11 22.64
CA MET A 239 -9.52 -1.18 22.11
C MET A 239 -8.38 -1.81 21.29
N ASN A 240 -7.87 -2.97 21.72
CA ASN A 240 -6.83 -3.69 21.01
C ASN A 240 -7.44 -4.78 20.12
N GLN A 241 -7.44 -4.56 18.80
CA GLN A 241 -7.93 -5.47 17.78
C GLN A 241 -6.79 -6.11 16.96
N ILE A 242 -5.52 -5.95 17.36
CA ILE A 242 -4.38 -6.52 16.66
C ILE A 242 -4.51 -8.05 16.55
N GLY A 243 -4.43 -8.55 15.33
CA GLY A 243 -4.54 -9.98 15.01
C GLY A 243 -5.97 -10.53 14.95
N ARG A 244 -6.99 -9.69 15.06
CA ARG A 244 -8.40 -10.12 15.12
C ARG A 244 -9.18 -9.83 13.85
N ASP A 245 -8.72 -8.92 13.00
CA ASP A 245 -9.36 -8.53 11.75
C ASP A 245 -8.77 -9.23 10.52
N THR A 246 -9.58 -9.39 9.51
CA THR A 246 -9.17 -9.71 8.15
C THR A 246 -8.92 -8.43 7.34
N LEU A 247 -8.28 -8.54 6.16
CA LEU A 247 -8.06 -7.36 5.31
C LEU A 247 -9.36 -6.64 4.89
N PRO A 248 -10.47 -7.31 4.52
CA PRO A 248 -11.75 -6.63 4.28
C PRO A 248 -12.33 -5.94 5.53
N GLU A 249 -12.23 -6.56 6.70
CA GLU A 249 -12.68 -5.97 7.97
C GLU A 249 -11.85 -4.75 8.36
N LEU A 250 -10.51 -4.82 8.18
CA LEU A 250 -9.64 -3.65 8.36
C LEU A 250 -10.03 -2.53 7.40
N LEU A 251 -10.30 -2.82 6.12
CA LEU A 251 -10.72 -1.80 5.15
C LEU A 251 -12.05 -1.17 5.55
N ALA A 252 -13.02 -1.96 6.03
CA ALA A 252 -14.30 -1.45 6.53
C ALA A 252 -14.13 -0.61 7.80
N LEU A 253 -13.22 -0.99 8.70
CA LEU A 253 -12.90 -0.24 9.91
C LEU A 253 -12.23 1.10 9.57
N LEU A 254 -11.29 1.10 8.62
CA LEU A 254 -10.68 2.32 8.09
C LEU A 254 -11.74 3.26 7.51
N ALA A 255 -12.71 2.76 6.75
CA ALA A 255 -13.79 3.58 6.18
C ALA A 255 -14.66 4.27 7.24
N ARG A 256 -14.66 3.79 8.48
CA ARG A 256 -15.39 4.41 9.62
C ARG A 256 -14.47 5.22 10.55
N ALA A 257 -13.16 5.13 10.37
CA ALA A 257 -12.21 5.87 11.18
C ALA A 257 -12.17 7.35 10.77
N ALA A 258 -11.98 8.22 11.75
CA ALA A 258 -11.75 9.63 11.51
C ALA A 258 -10.32 9.86 10.98
N VAL A 259 -9.34 9.14 11.49
CA VAL A 259 -7.94 9.24 11.06
C VAL A 259 -7.21 7.93 11.35
N LEU A 260 -6.26 7.57 10.50
CA LEU A 260 -5.28 6.51 10.74
C LEU A 260 -3.95 7.13 11.17
N LEU A 261 -3.39 6.67 12.29
CA LEU A 261 -1.99 6.92 12.68
C LEU A 261 -1.16 5.66 12.38
N SER A 262 -0.14 5.77 11.53
CA SER A 262 0.68 4.61 11.13
C SER A 262 2.04 5.02 10.57
N PRO A 263 3.09 4.20 10.73
CA PRO A 263 4.31 4.32 9.94
C PRO A 263 4.08 3.85 8.49
N ASP A 264 5.11 3.90 7.65
CA ASP A 264 5.08 3.36 6.28
C ASP A 264 4.72 1.86 6.26
N SER A 265 3.46 1.57 5.97
CA SER A 265 2.86 0.23 6.09
C SER A 265 1.68 0.04 5.13
N GLY A 266 1.21 -1.20 4.96
CA GLY A 266 0.05 -1.52 4.11
C GLY A 266 -1.24 -0.74 4.47
N PRO A 267 -1.63 -0.65 5.75
CA PRO A 267 -2.81 0.10 6.20
C PRO A 267 -2.86 1.56 5.74
N VAL A 268 -1.71 2.24 5.58
CA VAL A 268 -1.63 3.62 5.04
C VAL A 268 -2.27 3.73 3.66
N HIS A 269 -1.98 2.75 2.79
CA HIS A 269 -2.51 2.72 1.42
C HIS A 269 -3.96 2.23 1.39
N MET A 270 -4.33 1.33 2.31
CA MET A 270 -5.73 0.91 2.48
C MET A 270 -6.60 2.08 2.96
N ALA A 271 -6.11 2.92 3.88
CA ALA A 271 -6.81 4.13 4.30
C ALA A 271 -7.05 5.10 3.12
N THR A 272 -6.04 5.26 2.24
CA THR A 272 -6.18 6.05 1.00
C THR A 272 -7.31 5.54 0.12
N MET A 273 -7.52 4.20 0.04
CA MET A 273 -8.57 3.59 -0.79
C MET A 273 -9.99 3.98 -0.35
N VAL A 274 -10.19 4.24 0.92
CA VAL A 274 -11.50 4.57 1.50
C VAL A 274 -11.62 6.06 1.89
N GLY A 275 -10.64 6.87 1.51
CA GLY A 275 -10.64 8.32 1.75
C GLY A 275 -10.36 8.72 3.21
N THR A 276 -9.91 7.79 4.05
CA THR A 276 -9.56 8.10 5.44
C THR A 276 -8.21 8.80 5.49
N PRO A 277 -8.13 10.00 6.08
CA PRO A 277 -6.87 10.72 6.27
C PRO A 277 -5.86 9.91 7.07
N VAL A 278 -4.60 10.03 6.67
CA VAL A 278 -3.49 9.32 7.30
C VAL A 278 -2.54 10.31 7.94
N LEU A 279 -2.38 10.24 9.25
CA LEU A 279 -1.29 10.83 10.00
C LEU A 279 -0.09 9.87 9.92
N GLY A 280 0.76 10.08 8.92
CA GLY A 280 1.85 9.17 8.57
C GLY A 280 3.15 9.49 9.30
N LEU A 281 3.88 8.48 9.77
CA LEU A 281 5.16 8.62 10.47
C LEU A 281 6.31 8.18 9.56
N TYR A 282 7.11 9.11 9.07
CA TYR A 282 8.14 8.89 8.05
C TYR A 282 9.52 9.38 8.49
N GLY A 283 10.30 8.50 9.12
CA GLY A 283 11.73 8.69 9.39
C GLY A 283 12.61 7.82 8.51
N ALA A 284 12.24 6.53 8.38
CA ALA A 284 13.01 5.52 7.67
C ALA A 284 12.82 5.53 6.15
N THR A 285 11.70 6.03 5.67
CA THR A 285 11.32 6.05 4.24
C THR A 285 10.85 7.43 3.82
N ASN A 286 11.01 7.76 2.54
CA ASN A 286 10.62 9.05 1.99
C ASN A 286 9.11 9.04 1.64
N PRO A 287 8.27 9.87 2.30
CA PRO A 287 6.84 9.91 2.02
C PRO A 287 6.52 10.41 0.61
N ALA A 288 7.35 11.26 0.02
CA ALA A 288 7.17 11.71 -1.36
C ALA A 288 7.22 10.55 -2.37
N ARG A 289 7.89 9.45 -2.01
CA ARG A 289 7.95 8.23 -2.83
C ARG A 289 6.83 7.24 -2.53
N SER A 290 6.57 6.96 -1.26
CA SER A 290 5.71 5.84 -0.83
C SER A 290 4.76 6.22 0.31
N GLY A 291 4.51 7.49 0.52
CA GLY A 291 3.56 7.95 1.53
C GLY A 291 2.09 7.79 1.09
N PRO A 292 1.14 8.16 1.96
CA PRO A 292 -0.28 8.13 1.63
C PRO A 292 -0.60 9.15 0.54
N TYR A 293 -0.99 8.68 -0.64
CA TYR A 293 -1.10 9.52 -1.84
C TYR A 293 -2.02 10.75 -1.68
N LEU A 294 -3.09 10.59 -0.92
CA LEU A 294 -4.07 11.67 -0.66
C LEU A 294 -3.85 12.40 0.68
N SER A 295 -2.80 12.05 1.45
CA SER A 295 -2.57 12.59 2.79
C SER A 295 -1.11 12.99 3.02
N GLN A 296 -0.38 13.37 1.97
CA GLN A 296 1.04 13.77 2.05
C GLN A 296 1.27 14.92 3.04
N GLN A 297 0.35 15.90 3.09
CA GLN A 297 0.40 17.05 3.98
C GLN A 297 0.28 16.67 5.46
N TRP A 298 -0.26 15.50 5.77
CA TRP A 298 -0.44 14.98 7.13
C TRP A 298 0.69 14.08 7.60
N CYS A 299 1.75 13.92 6.79
CA CYS A 299 2.92 13.15 7.21
C CYS A 299 3.83 13.96 8.12
N VAL A 300 4.22 13.39 9.26
CA VAL A 300 5.36 13.85 10.05
C VAL A 300 6.61 13.26 9.39
N ASN A 301 7.38 14.11 8.71
CA ASN A 301 8.45 13.70 7.83
C ASN A 301 9.83 14.07 8.38
N ALA A 302 10.50 13.11 9.01
CA ALA A 302 11.86 13.22 9.49
C ALA A 302 12.91 12.59 8.54
N TYR A 303 12.52 12.19 7.30
CA TYR A 303 13.43 11.50 6.37
C TYR A 303 14.64 12.37 5.98
N GLY A 304 14.45 13.67 5.81
CA GLY A 304 15.57 14.60 5.53
C GLY A 304 16.60 14.66 6.66
N GLU A 305 16.13 14.74 7.91
CA GLU A 305 16.99 14.67 9.09
C GLU A 305 17.68 13.30 9.20
N ALA A 306 16.93 12.22 8.95
CA ALA A 306 17.49 10.87 8.92
C ALA A 306 18.60 10.72 7.87
N ALA A 307 18.43 11.31 6.68
CA ALA A 307 19.45 11.29 5.63
C ALA A 307 20.75 11.98 6.09
N ARG A 308 20.64 13.17 6.63
CA ARG A 308 21.81 13.91 7.16
C ARG A 308 22.48 13.16 8.32
N ARG A 309 21.70 12.69 9.29
CA ARG A 309 22.23 12.08 10.52
C ARG A 309 22.82 10.69 10.31
N PHE A 310 22.16 9.82 9.52
CA PHE A 310 22.55 8.41 9.39
C PHE A 310 23.22 8.06 8.07
N ARG A 311 23.15 8.94 7.06
CA ARG A 311 23.79 8.74 5.75
C ARG A 311 24.82 9.82 5.41
N HIS A 312 24.90 10.90 6.21
CA HIS A 312 25.80 12.04 6.00
C HIS A 312 25.65 12.65 4.61
N ARG A 313 24.42 12.72 4.11
CA ARG A 313 24.03 13.24 2.79
C ARG A 313 22.71 13.96 2.86
N GLU A 314 22.51 14.90 1.92
CA GLU A 314 21.20 15.48 1.72
C GLU A 314 20.26 14.46 1.05
N PRO A 315 18.93 14.52 1.30
CA PRO A 315 17.95 13.60 0.70
C PRO A 315 18.02 13.55 -0.82
N GLU A 316 18.35 14.67 -1.45
CA GLU A 316 18.46 14.84 -2.90
C GLU A 316 19.66 14.09 -3.50
N GLU A 317 20.68 13.83 -2.73
CA GLU A 317 21.87 13.08 -3.14
C GLU A 317 21.67 11.58 -3.05
N LEU A 318 20.65 11.14 -2.30
CA LEU A 318 20.37 9.73 -2.12
C LEU A 318 19.57 9.16 -3.32
N PRO A 319 19.81 7.90 -3.71
CA PRO A 319 18.93 7.20 -4.62
C PRO A 319 17.48 7.26 -4.15
N TRP A 320 16.53 7.53 -5.04
CA TRP A 320 15.11 7.73 -4.70
C TRP A 320 14.47 6.58 -3.90
N THR A 321 15.02 5.38 -4.04
CA THR A 321 14.56 4.17 -3.35
C THR A 321 15.25 3.91 -2.02
N THR A 322 16.10 4.84 -1.55
CA THR A 322 16.86 4.65 -0.31
C THR A 322 15.92 4.56 0.89
N LYS A 323 16.19 3.59 1.74
CA LYS A 323 15.57 3.42 3.03
C LYS A 323 16.64 3.55 4.11
N ILE A 324 16.30 4.24 5.17
CA ILE A 324 17.21 4.48 6.31
C ILE A 324 16.70 3.68 7.49
N GLU A 325 16.81 2.36 7.37
CA GLU A 325 16.35 1.40 8.37
C GLU A 325 17.44 1.16 9.42
N THR A 326 17.77 2.22 10.16
CA THR A 326 18.83 2.24 11.18
C THR A 326 18.20 2.36 12.57
N PRO A 327 18.72 1.68 13.62
CA PRO A 327 18.24 1.85 14.99
C PRO A 327 18.16 3.33 15.39
N GLY A 328 17.04 3.73 15.98
CA GLY A 328 16.80 5.10 16.43
C GLY A 328 16.30 6.07 15.35
N VAL A 329 16.16 5.65 14.09
CA VAL A 329 15.69 6.56 13.03
C VAL A 329 14.28 7.09 13.31
N MET A 330 13.39 6.29 13.87
CA MET A 330 12.03 6.72 14.23
C MET A 330 11.99 7.55 15.51
N ASP A 331 13.08 7.63 16.27
CA ASP A 331 13.18 8.51 17.43
C ASP A 331 13.30 10.00 17.04
N LEU A 332 13.63 10.29 15.81
CA LEU A 332 13.62 11.65 15.24
C LEU A 332 12.22 12.27 15.24
N ILE A 333 11.18 11.46 15.12
CA ILE A 333 9.79 11.93 15.15
C ILE A 333 9.39 12.15 16.61
N GLN A 334 9.07 13.40 16.99
CA GLN A 334 8.68 13.76 18.35
C GLN A 334 7.15 13.63 18.53
N VAL A 335 6.73 13.34 19.77
CA VAL A 335 5.30 13.19 20.12
C VAL A 335 4.54 14.49 19.88
N GLU A 336 5.15 15.61 20.21
CA GLU A 336 4.59 16.95 20.10
C GLU A 336 4.27 17.32 18.65
N GLU A 337 5.13 16.91 17.70
CA GLU A 337 4.92 17.12 16.26
C GLU A 337 3.72 16.30 15.75
N VAL A 338 3.60 15.05 16.23
CA VAL A 338 2.49 14.16 15.85
C VAL A 338 1.17 14.69 16.43
N ILE A 339 1.17 15.17 17.68
CA ILE A 339 0.02 15.80 18.32
C ILE A 339 -0.40 17.06 17.57
N ALA A 340 0.54 17.96 17.29
CA ALA A 340 0.25 19.20 16.57
C ALA A 340 -0.35 18.91 15.19
N LYS A 341 0.18 17.91 14.47
CA LYS A 341 -0.32 17.51 13.17
C LYS A 341 -1.70 16.83 13.26
N LEU A 342 -1.99 16.06 14.30
CA LEU A 342 -3.33 15.53 14.60
C LEU A 342 -4.34 16.65 14.80
N ASP A 343 -3.99 17.64 15.64
CA ASP A 343 -4.84 18.80 15.95
C ASP A 343 -5.13 19.65 14.70
N GLU A 344 -4.12 19.82 13.83
CA GLU A 344 -4.26 20.52 12.55
C GLU A 344 -5.22 19.77 11.61
N LEU A 345 -5.04 18.44 11.48
CA LEU A 345 -5.89 17.59 10.65
C LEU A 345 -7.35 17.63 11.12
N LEU A 346 -7.57 17.50 12.44
CA LEU A 346 -8.94 17.50 12.99
C LEU A 346 -9.64 18.85 12.81
N ARG A 347 -8.91 19.97 12.89
CA ARG A 347 -9.45 21.31 12.62
C ARG A 347 -9.77 21.57 11.16
N SER A 348 -9.07 20.92 10.23
CA SER A 348 -9.27 21.08 8.79
C SER A 348 -10.49 20.32 8.26
N ARG A 349 -11.12 19.50 9.08
CA ARG A 349 -12.35 18.78 8.73
C ARG A 349 -13.57 19.69 8.96
N PRO A 350 -14.51 19.70 7.99
CA PRO A 350 -15.77 20.42 8.14
C PRO A 350 -16.65 19.86 9.26
#